data_51f02471600b8daf1ff2a2618d397441
#
_entry.id   51f02471600b8daf1ff2a2618d397441
#
_cell.length_a   1.000
_cell.length_b   1.000
_cell.length_c   1.000
_cell.angle_alpha   90.00
_cell.angle_beta   90.00
_cell.angle_gamma   90.00
#
_symmetry.space_group_name_H-M   'P 1'
#
loop_
_entity.id
_entity.type
_entity.pdbx_description
1 polymer ?
#
loop_
_entity_poly.entity_id
_entity_poly.type
_entity_poly.pdbx_seq_one_letter_code
_entity_poly.pdbx_strand_id
1 'polypeptide(L)'
;MGLLPASDIGSSAIDLRGRFCYITNQSVSKQIVPTPLPPSLPAPKRERRKEARPGELLEAALDLFVEKGYAATRVEEVAARAGVSKGTLFLYFPSKEELFKAVVRESIVGRFAEWSTQMDEFAGSTGEMLRACYQAWWERIGSTRASGITKLMLCEAGNFPEIAQFYQREVIEPAQQLIHRVLARGMATGEFRAVDPVYAVHGIIAPLMFLMLTKHSMGACVPNADDFDPQVFIDHQIDGLLYGLCVRPAPAAPTSLSR
;
A
#
# COMPACT_ATOMS: atom_id res chain seq x y z
N MET A 1 -33.82 -0.29 -60.58
CA MET A 1 -33.61 -1.73 -60.86
C MET A 1 -32.42 -2.15 -60.06
N GLY A 2 -32.43 -2.97 -59.09
CA GLY A 2 -33.37 -3.84 -58.41
C GLY A 2 -32.94 -3.97 -56.97
N LEU A 3 -33.93 -3.99 -56.10
CA LEU A 3 -33.84 -4.23 -54.66
C LEU A 3 -33.54 -5.73 -54.43
N LEU A 4 -32.60 -6.02 -53.54
CA LEU A 4 -32.46 -7.30 -52.87
C LEU A 4 -32.90 -7.20 -51.41
N PRO A 5 -33.57 -8.21 -50.85
CA PRO A 5 -34.26 -8.10 -49.57
C PRO A 5 -33.35 -8.34 -48.38
N ALA A 6 -33.69 -7.69 -47.27
CA ALA A 6 -33.10 -7.87 -45.96
C ALA A 6 -33.35 -9.29 -45.43
N SER A 7 -32.29 -9.96 -44.99
CA SER A 7 -32.34 -11.22 -44.28
C SER A 7 -32.45 -10.95 -42.74
N ASP A 8 -33.44 -11.60 -42.17
CA ASP A 8 -33.79 -11.66 -40.75
C ASP A 8 -32.60 -11.91 -39.83
N ILE A 9 -32.33 -10.99 -38.96
CA ILE A 9 -31.48 -11.21 -37.79
C ILE A 9 -32.39 -11.52 -36.61
N GLY A 10 -32.45 -12.80 -36.24
CA GLY A 10 -33.17 -13.28 -35.09
C GLY A 10 -32.62 -12.62 -33.79
N SER A 11 -33.50 -11.91 -33.12
CA SER A 11 -33.23 -11.30 -31.80
C SER A 11 -33.22 -12.41 -30.75
N SER A 12 -32.06 -12.60 -30.10
CA SER A 12 -31.96 -13.48 -28.92
C SER A 12 -32.23 -12.66 -27.67
N ALA A 13 -33.27 -13.02 -26.95
CA ALA A 13 -33.57 -12.45 -25.64
C ALA A 13 -33.07 -13.39 -24.54
N ILE A 14 -32.36 -12.84 -23.55
CA ILE A 14 -31.93 -13.56 -22.36
C ILE A 14 -32.92 -13.21 -21.24
N ASP A 15 -33.49 -14.25 -20.61
CA ASP A 15 -34.37 -14.04 -19.45
C ASP A 15 -33.54 -13.74 -18.18
N LEU A 16 -34.19 -13.19 -17.15
CA LEU A 16 -33.61 -12.80 -15.85
C LEU A 16 -33.01 -13.98 -15.04
N ARG A 17 -32.94 -15.17 -15.62
CA ARG A 17 -32.37 -16.39 -15.01
C ARG A 17 -31.25 -17.04 -15.86
N GLY A 18 -30.79 -16.34 -16.90
CA GLY A 18 -29.58 -16.77 -17.65
C GLY A 18 -29.78 -17.99 -18.58
N ARG A 19 -30.98 -18.19 -19.14
CA ARG A 19 -31.28 -19.31 -20.05
C ARG A 19 -31.51 -18.84 -21.47
N PHE A 20 -30.84 -19.49 -22.43
CA PHE A 20 -31.06 -19.29 -23.86
C PHE A 20 -32.34 -20.01 -24.32
N CYS A 21 -33.29 -19.28 -24.89
CA CYS A 21 -34.44 -19.86 -25.61
C CYS A 21 -34.29 -19.61 -27.10
N TYR A 22 -34.25 -20.68 -27.88
CA TYR A 22 -34.43 -20.64 -29.34
C TYR A 22 -35.92 -20.84 -29.60
N ILE A 23 -36.54 -19.90 -30.29
CA ILE A 23 -37.93 -20.04 -30.76
C ILE A 23 -37.82 -20.57 -32.22
N THR A 24 -38.11 -21.85 -32.41
CA THR A 24 -38.42 -22.41 -33.75
C THR A 24 -39.92 -22.68 -33.82
N ASN A 25 -40.55 -22.06 -34.80
CA ASN A 25 -41.97 -22.17 -35.08
C ASN A 25 -42.24 -23.46 -35.84
N GLN A 26 -42.60 -24.56 -35.14
CA GLN A 26 -43.34 -25.67 -35.75
C GLN A 26 -44.18 -26.38 -34.66
N SER A 27 -45.48 -26.40 -34.90
CA SER A 27 -46.53 -27.09 -34.13
C SER A 27 -46.33 -28.60 -34.15
N VAL A 28 -45.83 -29.20 -33.08
CA VAL A 28 -45.99 -30.63 -32.78
C VAL A 28 -46.09 -30.81 -31.29
N SER A 29 -47.29 -31.17 -30.81
CA SER A 29 -47.54 -31.58 -29.44
C SER A 29 -46.75 -32.85 -29.13
N LYS A 30 -45.65 -32.74 -28.38
CA LYS A 30 -45.00 -33.86 -27.69
C LYS A 30 -45.01 -33.63 -26.20
N GLN A 31 -45.63 -34.54 -25.51
CA GLN A 31 -45.59 -34.67 -24.06
C GLN A 31 -44.12 -34.76 -23.64
N ILE A 32 -43.67 -33.76 -22.87
CA ILE A 32 -42.33 -33.74 -22.30
C ILE A 32 -42.40 -34.53 -20.99
N VAL A 33 -41.84 -35.72 -20.99
CA VAL A 33 -41.56 -36.49 -19.77
C VAL A 33 -40.34 -35.81 -19.10
N PRO A 34 -40.42 -35.38 -17.84
CA PRO A 34 -39.28 -34.77 -17.19
C PRO A 34 -38.20 -35.84 -16.91
N THR A 35 -37.09 -35.73 -17.58
CA THR A 35 -35.87 -36.51 -17.26
C THR A 35 -35.35 -36.06 -15.88
N PRO A 36 -35.12 -36.98 -14.92
CA PRO A 36 -34.50 -36.59 -13.65
C PRO A 36 -33.12 -35.98 -13.88
N LEU A 37 -32.90 -34.81 -13.29
CA LEU A 37 -31.58 -34.18 -13.25
C LEU A 37 -30.54 -35.15 -12.61
N PRO A 38 -29.35 -35.32 -13.20
CA PRO A 38 -28.32 -36.09 -12.52
C PRO A 38 -27.97 -35.42 -11.18
N PRO A 39 -27.65 -36.22 -10.14
CA PRO A 39 -27.32 -35.68 -8.83
C PRO A 39 -26.16 -34.70 -8.97
N SER A 40 -26.33 -33.50 -8.42
CA SER A 40 -25.29 -32.48 -8.39
C SER A 40 -24.02 -33.08 -7.81
N LEU A 41 -22.95 -33.04 -8.61
CA LEU A 41 -21.62 -33.41 -8.13
C LEU A 41 -21.31 -32.58 -6.86
N PRO A 42 -20.87 -33.22 -5.76
CA PRO A 42 -20.46 -32.46 -4.58
C PRO A 42 -19.38 -31.49 -4.98
N ALA A 43 -19.55 -30.20 -4.60
CA ALA A 43 -18.54 -29.18 -4.80
C ALA A 43 -17.19 -29.71 -4.28
N PRO A 44 -16.08 -29.55 -5.04
CA PRO A 44 -14.80 -30.08 -4.61
C PRO A 44 -14.51 -29.52 -3.22
N LYS A 45 -14.37 -30.40 -2.23
CA LYS A 45 -13.87 -30.04 -0.89
C LYS A 45 -12.53 -29.36 -1.13
N ARG A 46 -12.49 -28.06 -0.82
CA ARG A 46 -11.27 -27.25 -0.89
C ARG A 46 -10.23 -27.95 -0.01
N GLU A 47 -9.34 -28.71 -0.65
CA GLU A 47 -8.26 -29.40 0.04
C GLU A 47 -7.42 -28.33 0.74
N ARG A 48 -7.45 -28.31 2.07
CA ARG A 48 -6.61 -27.40 2.86
C ARG A 48 -5.17 -27.77 2.56
N ARG A 49 -4.45 -26.88 1.87
CA ARG A 49 -3.01 -27.06 1.66
C ARG A 49 -2.35 -27.25 3.02
N LYS A 50 -1.70 -28.38 3.22
CA LYS A 50 -1.01 -28.71 4.47
C LYS A 50 0.23 -27.84 4.73
N GLU A 51 0.75 -27.20 3.70
CA GLU A 51 1.96 -26.38 3.74
C GLU A 51 1.66 -25.00 3.13
N ALA A 52 1.26 -24.04 3.98
CA ALA A 52 1.30 -22.64 3.59
C ALA A 52 2.76 -22.17 3.61
N ARG A 53 3.17 -21.47 2.59
CA ARG A 53 4.44 -20.74 2.66
C ARG A 53 4.28 -19.60 3.67
N PRO A 54 5.29 -19.32 4.53
CA PRO A 54 5.21 -18.22 5.50
C PRO A 54 4.73 -16.89 4.89
N GLY A 55 5.15 -16.59 3.64
CA GLY A 55 4.72 -15.38 2.91
C GLY A 55 3.20 -15.30 2.69
N GLU A 56 2.51 -16.42 2.36
CA GLU A 56 1.05 -16.42 2.18
C GLU A 56 0.31 -16.07 3.49
N LEU A 57 0.88 -16.50 4.63
CA LEU A 57 0.36 -16.15 5.96
C LEU A 57 0.58 -14.67 6.28
N LEU A 58 1.75 -14.12 5.93
CA LEU A 58 2.06 -12.71 6.15
C LEU A 58 1.21 -11.79 5.28
N GLU A 59 0.97 -12.15 4.02
CA GLU A 59 0.06 -11.39 3.14
C GLU A 59 -1.37 -11.38 3.67
N ALA A 60 -1.91 -12.55 4.06
CA ALA A 60 -3.25 -12.65 4.63
C ALA A 60 -3.37 -11.88 5.96
N ALA A 61 -2.31 -11.88 6.77
CA ALA A 61 -2.26 -11.14 8.02
C ALA A 61 -2.19 -9.63 7.77
N LEU A 62 -1.35 -9.18 6.83
CA LEU A 62 -1.27 -7.76 6.44
C LEU A 62 -2.64 -7.23 6.02
N ASP A 63 -3.34 -7.96 5.16
CA ASP A 63 -4.67 -7.57 4.71
C ASP A 63 -5.64 -7.38 5.88
N LEU A 64 -5.71 -8.37 6.78
CA LEU A 64 -6.63 -8.33 7.91
C LEU A 64 -6.26 -7.26 8.93
N PHE A 65 -4.97 -7.06 9.21
CA PHE A 65 -4.52 -6.00 10.10
C PHE A 65 -4.85 -4.61 9.55
N VAL A 66 -4.69 -4.41 8.24
CA VAL A 66 -5.03 -3.12 7.61
C VAL A 66 -6.54 -2.91 7.53
N GLU A 67 -7.32 -3.96 7.23
CA GLU A 67 -8.78 -3.88 7.11
C GLU A 67 -9.48 -3.64 8.46
N LYS A 68 -9.07 -4.36 9.50
CA LYS A 68 -9.82 -4.45 10.78
C LYS A 68 -9.10 -3.79 11.96
N GLY A 69 -7.81 -3.49 11.83
CA GLY A 69 -6.95 -3.10 12.94
C GLY A 69 -6.36 -4.33 13.67
N TYR A 70 -5.40 -4.05 14.55
CA TYR A 70 -4.74 -5.11 15.31
C TYR A 70 -5.69 -5.75 16.32
N ALA A 71 -6.44 -4.95 17.08
CA ALA A 71 -7.33 -5.47 18.13
C ALA A 71 -8.34 -6.48 17.60
N ALA A 72 -9.07 -6.13 16.53
CA ALA A 72 -10.17 -6.91 15.99
C ALA A 72 -9.72 -8.10 15.12
N THR A 73 -8.48 -8.15 14.66
CA THR A 73 -7.97 -9.27 13.85
C THR A 73 -7.81 -10.52 14.70
N ARG A 74 -8.39 -11.63 14.23
CA ARG A 74 -8.26 -12.95 14.86
C ARG A 74 -7.35 -13.84 14.04
N VAL A 75 -6.48 -14.61 14.74
CA VAL A 75 -5.52 -15.52 14.10
C VAL A 75 -6.23 -16.61 13.28
N GLU A 76 -7.42 -17.03 13.70
CA GLU A 76 -8.26 -17.98 12.99
C GLU A 76 -8.70 -17.45 11.61
N GLU A 77 -8.99 -16.16 11.51
CA GLU A 77 -9.37 -15.51 10.25
C GLU A 77 -8.18 -15.43 9.30
N VAL A 78 -6.98 -15.14 9.84
CA VAL A 78 -5.74 -15.16 9.06
C VAL A 78 -5.48 -16.54 8.50
N ALA A 79 -5.55 -17.59 9.34
CA ALA A 79 -5.36 -18.97 8.91
C ALA A 79 -6.39 -19.37 7.84
N ALA A 80 -7.66 -18.99 8.04
CA ALA A 80 -8.74 -19.26 7.08
C ALA A 80 -8.50 -18.55 5.73
N ARG A 81 -8.07 -17.27 5.76
CA ARG A 81 -7.75 -16.48 4.55
C ARG A 81 -6.56 -17.08 3.79
N ALA A 82 -5.53 -17.53 4.50
CA ALA A 82 -4.37 -18.21 3.92
C ALA A 82 -4.65 -19.67 3.50
N GLY A 83 -5.86 -20.20 3.78
CA GLY A 83 -6.27 -21.56 3.40
C GLY A 83 -5.64 -22.67 4.25
N VAL A 84 -5.16 -22.37 5.45
CA VAL A 84 -4.53 -23.33 6.38
C VAL A 84 -5.31 -23.52 7.67
N SER A 85 -4.89 -24.48 8.50
CA SER A 85 -5.43 -24.65 9.86
C SER A 85 -4.81 -23.62 10.82
N LYS A 86 -5.54 -23.29 11.90
CA LYS A 86 -5.02 -22.50 13.03
C LYS A 86 -3.72 -23.10 13.60
N GLY A 87 -3.67 -24.44 13.73
CA GLY A 87 -2.49 -25.14 14.20
C GLY A 87 -1.28 -24.96 13.29
N THR A 88 -1.50 -24.96 11.95
CA THR A 88 -0.44 -24.69 10.99
C THR A 88 0.12 -23.27 11.13
N LEU A 89 -0.74 -22.26 11.34
CA LEU A 89 -0.28 -20.89 11.57
C LEU A 89 0.57 -20.78 12.83
N PHE A 90 0.15 -21.42 13.95
CA PHE A 90 0.90 -21.38 15.21
C PHE A 90 2.25 -22.11 15.17
N LEU A 91 2.49 -22.99 14.19
CA LEU A 91 3.82 -23.57 13.98
C LEU A 91 4.83 -22.52 13.49
N TYR A 92 4.38 -21.49 12.76
CA TYR A 92 5.22 -20.41 12.24
C TYR A 92 5.24 -19.19 13.16
N PHE A 93 4.10 -18.84 13.73
CA PHE A 93 3.93 -17.64 14.54
C PHE A 93 3.21 -17.98 15.83
N PRO A 94 3.92 -18.05 16.96
CA PRO A 94 3.39 -18.54 18.23
C PRO A 94 2.30 -17.66 18.85
N SER A 95 2.18 -16.41 18.39
CA SER A 95 1.16 -15.46 18.86
C SER A 95 0.73 -14.49 17.75
N LYS A 96 -0.38 -13.75 17.98
CA LYS A 96 -0.79 -12.66 17.10
C LYS A 96 0.25 -11.53 17.06
N GLU A 97 0.91 -11.30 18.19
CA GLU A 97 1.98 -10.31 18.31
C GLU A 97 3.18 -10.67 17.43
N GLU A 98 3.66 -11.91 17.51
CA GLU A 98 4.77 -12.38 16.68
C GLU A 98 4.41 -12.41 15.18
N LEU A 99 3.17 -12.75 14.85
CA LEU A 99 2.65 -12.63 13.48
C LEU A 99 2.69 -11.18 13.01
N PHE A 100 2.23 -10.23 13.82
CA PHE A 100 2.26 -8.81 13.48
C PHE A 100 3.68 -8.29 13.29
N LYS A 101 4.59 -8.62 14.22
CA LYS A 101 6.01 -8.27 14.11
C LYS A 101 6.64 -8.81 12.83
N ALA A 102 6.32 -10.04 12.46
CA ALA A 102 6.80 -10.63 11.22
C ALA A 102 6.25 -9.91 9.98
N VAL A 103 4.96 -9.52 9.98
CA VAL A 103 4.37 -8.71 8.91
C VAL A 103 5.09 -7.37 8.75
N VAL A 104 5.36 -6.67 9.86
CA VAL A 104 6.08 -5.38 9.84
C VAL A 104 7.51 -5.56 9.30
N ARG A 105 8.22 -6.61 9.74
CA ARG A 105 9.58 -6.90 9.27
C ARG A 105 9.62 -7.16 7.78
N GLU A 106 8.73 -7.99 7.28
CA GLU A 106 8.65 -8.33 5.86
C GLU A 106 8.25 -7.12 4.99
N SER A 107 7.26 -6.36 5.46
CA SER A 107 6.65 -5.29 4.65
C SER A 107 7.43 -3.98 4.68
N ILE A 108 8.15 -3.67 5.78
CA ILE A 108 8.78 -2.37 6.02
C ILE A 108 10.27 -2.51 6.36
N VAL A 109 10.61 -3.25 7.43
CA VAL A 109 11.97 -3.27 8.00
C VAL A 109 12.99 -3.80 7.00
N GLY A 110 12.64 -4.82 6.23
CA GLY A 110 13.49 -5.41 5.20
C GLY A 110 14.00 -4.42 4.14
N ARG A 111 13.35 -3.25 4.01
CA ARG A 111 13.76 -2.21 3.05
C ARG A 111 14.89 -1.32 3.55
N PHE A 112 15.07 -1.19 4.86
CA PHE A 112 16.04 -0.23 5.43
C PHE A 112 17.49 -0.57 5.07
N ALA A 113 17.87 -1.84 5.05
CA ALA A 113 19.22 -2.26 4.66
C ALA A 113 19.52 -1.92 3.20
N GLU A 114 18.55 -2.18 2.31
CA GLU A 114 18.66 -1.84 0.90
C GLU A 114 18.79 -0.33 0.68
N TRP A 115 17.92 0.46 1.33
CA TRP A 115 18.00 1.92 1.24
C TRP A 115 19.31 2.48 1.81
N SER A 116 19.80 1.92 2.91
CA SER A 116 21.11 2.31 3.45
C SER A 116 22.24 2.11 2.42
N THR A 117 22.26 0.96 1.75
CA THR A 117 23.25 0.68 0.70
C THR A 117 23.11 1.65 -0.49
N GLN A 118 21.88 1.88 -0.96
CA GLN A 118 21.62 2.82 -2.06
C GLN A 118 22.06 4.25 -1.72
N MET A 119 21.91 4.66 -0.46
CA MET A 119 22.40 5.97 0.00
C MET A 119 23.91 6.06 0.04
N ASP A 120 24.61 4.99 0.43
CA ASP A 120 26.08 4.95 0.47
C ASP A 120 26.69 5.04 -0.93
N GLU A 121 26.05 4.45 -1.92
CA GLU A 121 26.47 4.42 -3.32
C GLU A 121 25.98 5.62 -4.13
N PHE A 122 25.17 6.51 -3.53
CA PHE A 122 24.54 7.61 -4.26
C PHE A 122 25.53 8.70 -4.67
N ALA A 123 25.72 8.87 -5.98
CA ALA A 123 26.71 9.80 -6.55
C ALA A 123 26.17 11.23 -6.80
N GLY A 124 24.85 11.46 -6.71
CA GLY A 124 24.22 12.76 -6.97
C GLY A 124 24.34 13.74 -5.80
N SER A 125 23.75 14.93 -5.96
CA SER A 125 23.62 15.92 -4.90
C SER A 125 22.77 15.40 -3.74
N THR A 126 22.89 16.02 -2.57
CA THR A 126 22.09 15.65 -1.40
C THR A 126 20.60 15.97 -1.62
N GLY A 127 20.29 17.03 -2.39
CA GLY A 127 18.92 17.33 -2.80
C GLY A 127 18.30 16.22 -3.65
N GLU A 128 19.04 15.70 -4.62
CA GLU A 128 18.61 14.55 -5.45
C GLU A 128 18.48 13.28 -4.61
N MET A 129 19.40 13.04 -3.66
CA MET A 129 19.28 11.92 -2.71
C MET A 129 18.00 12.00 -1.90
N LEU A 130 17.64 13.17 -1.35
CA LEU A 130 16.41 13.34 -0.59
C LEU A 130 15.18 13.05 -1.47
N ARG A 131 15.19 13.52 -2.71
CA ARG A 131 14.13 13.23 -3.69
C ARG A 131 14.00 11.73 -3.94
N ALA A 132 15.11 11.05 -4.19
CA ALA A 132 15.14 9.60 -4.39
C ALA A 132 14.62 8.82 -3.17
N CYS A 133 14.93 9.27 -1.94
CA CYS A 133 14.39 8.67 -0.71
C CYS A 133 12.87 8.76 -0.62
N TYR A 134 12.28 9.91 -0.96
CA TYR A 134 10.82 10.07 -0.98
C TYR A 134 10.16 9.16 -2.02
N GLN A 135 10.73 9.09 -3.24
CA GLN A 135 10.24 8.24 -4.32
C GLN A 135 10.30 6.76 -3.93
N ALA A 136 11.45 6.30 -3.43
CA ALA A 136 11.62 4.92 -2.99
C ALA A 136 10.65 4.56 -1.86
N TRP A 137 10.43 5.46 -0.90
CA TRP A 137 9.45 5.26 0.16
C TRP A 137 8.03 5.16 -0.40
N TRP A 138 7.66 6.06 -1.33
CA TRP A 138 6.33 6.04 -1.94
C TRP A 138 6.09 4.74 -2.71
N GLU A 139 7.01 4.38 -3.60
CA GLU A 139 6.89 3.19 -4.43
C GLU A 139 6.79 1.90 -3.62
N ARG A 140 7.59 1.78 -2.56
CA ARG A 140 7.76 0.52 -1.83
C ARG A 140 6.91 0.39 -0.58
N ILE A 141 6.44 1.50 -0.01
CA ILE A 141 5.60 1.51 1.20
C ILE A 141 4.34 2.33 0.95
N GLY A 142 4.47 3.62 0.64
CA GLY A 142 3.39 4.58 0.61
C GLY A 142 2.23 4.18 -0.32
N SER A 143 2.54 3.78 -1.55
CA SER A 143 1.55 3.34 -2.53
C SER A 143 0.98 1.95 -2.23
N THR A 144 1.67 1.14 -1.46
CA THR A 144 1.31 -0.26 -1.17
C THR A 144 0.35 -0.41 0.02
N ARG A 145 -0.08 -1.63 0.29
CA ARG A 145 -0.88 -1.96 1.49
C ARG A 145 -0.10 -1.82 2.79
N ALA A 146 1.23 -1.95 2.75
CA ALA A 146 2.10 -1.81 3.92
C ALA A 146 1.94 -0.45 4.63
N SER A 147 1.58 0.61 3.88
CA SER A 147 1.30 1.94 4.45
C SER A 147 0.16 1.94 5.47
N GLY A 148 -0.77 0.98 5.39
CA GLY A 148 -1.85 0.82 6.37
C GLY A 148 -1.36 0.41 7.76
N ILE A 149 -0.16 -0.21 7.87
CA ILE A 149 0.48 -0.52 9.16
C ILE A 149 0.81 0.77 9.91
N THR A 150 1.33 1.78 9.22
CA THR A 150 1.63 3.08 9.83
C THR A 150 0.38 3.73 10.42
N LYS A 151 -0.73 3.72 9.66
CA LYS A 151 -2.04 4.21 10.15
C LYS A 151 -2.52 3.41 11.36
N LEU A 152 -2.41 2.08 11.30
CA LEU A 152 -2.79 1.21 12.40
C LEU A 152 -2.01 1.58 13.67
N MET A 153 -0.70 1.77 13.57
CA MET A 153 0.14 2.16 14.71
C MET A 153 -0.25 3.52 15.29
N LEU A 154 -0.58 4.51 14.44
CA LEU A 154 -1.07 5.81 14.92
C LEU A 154 -2.36 5.69 15.72
N CYS A 155 -3.22 4.73 15.39
CA CYS A 155 -4.50 4.54 16.07
C CYS A 155 -4.39 3.67 17.34
N GLU A 156 -3.53 2.66 17.34
CA GLU A 156 -3.55 1.59 18.36
C GLU A 156 -2.33 1.57 19.28
N ALA A 157 -1.28 2.37 19.03
CA ALA A 157 -0.06 2.36 19.83
C ALA A 157 -0.30 2.59 21.33
N GLY A 158 -1.27 3.43 21.68
CA GLY A 158 -1.64 3.67 23.08
C GLY A 158 -2.31 2.47 23.77
N ASN A 159 -2.92 1.57 23.01
CA ASN A 159 -3.60 0.38 23.54
C ASN A 159 -2.68 -0.84 23.63
N PHE A 160 -1.57 -0.86 22.86
CA PHE A 160 -0.64 -1.99 22.76
C PHE A 160 0.81 -1.51 22.89
N PRO A 161 1.27 -1.18 24.10
CA PRO A 161 2.61 -0.61 24.34
C PRO A 161 3.77 -1.48 23.84
N GLU A 162 3.66 -2.79 23.92
CA GLU A 162 4.67 -3.74 23.46
C GLU A 162 4.86 -3.67 21.93
N ILE A 163 3.76 -3.51 21.19
CA ILE A 163 3.79 -3.34 19.73
C ILE A 163 4.32 -1.95 19.37
N ALA A 164 3.93 -0.92 20.13
CA ALA A 164 4.44 0.43 19.94
C ALA A 164 5.96 0.50 20.15
N GLN A 165 6.49 -0.12 21.21
CA GLN A 165 7.93 -0.18 21.47
C GLN A 165 8.68 -0.95 20.38
N PHE A 166 8.10 -2.05 19.90
CA PHE A 166 8.66 -2.79 18.77
C PHE A 166 8.73 -1.91 17.52
N TYR A 167 7.64 -1.23 17.16
CA TYR A 167 7.56 -0.37 16.00
C TYR A 167 8.52 0.84 16.10
N GLN A 168 8.65 1.40 17.30
CA GLN A 168 9.63 2.46 17.58
C GLN A 168 11.04 2.01 17.24
N ARG A 169 11.47 0.86 17.76
CA ARG A 169 12.84 0.37 17.58
C ARG A 169 13.15 -0.12 16.17
N GLU A 170 12.23 -0.83 15.54
CA GLU A 170 12.52 -1.50 14.27
C GLU A 170 12.07 -0.68 13.04
N VAL A 171 11.22 0.34 13.22
CA VAL A 171 10.73 1.15 12.09
C VAL A 171 11.08 2.62 12.25
N ILE A 172 10.65 3.26 13.36
CA ILE A 172 10.78 4.72 13.49
C ILE A 172 12.23 5.14 13.63
N GLU A 173 12.98 4.54 14.55
CA GLU A 173 14.39 4.88 14.78
C GLU A 173 15.26 4.64 13.54
N PRO A 174 15.21 3.49 12.85
CA PRO A 174 15.98 3.29 11.63
C PRO A 174 15.60 4.28 10.51
N ALA A 175 14.30 4.58 10.32
CA ALA A 175 13.86 5.57 9.34
C ALA A 175 14.42 6.97 9.66
N GLN A 176 14.38 7.39 10.92
CA GLN A 176 14.96 8.65 11.35
C GLN A 176 16.47 8.69 11.14
N GLN A 177 17.18 7.60 11.42
CA GLN A 177 18.62 7.51 11.20
C GLN A 177 18.99 7.70 9.72
N LEU A 178 18.23 7.13 8.79
CA LEU A 178 18.45 7.36 7.35
C LEU A 178 18.32 8.85 7.00
N ILE A 179 17.26 9.51 7.50
CA ILE A 179 17.04 10.94 7.25
C ILE A 179 18.14 11.79 7.91
N HIS A 180 18.57 11.46 9.13
CA HIS A 180 19.70 12.15 9.77
C HIS A 180 20.99 12.06 8.94
N ARG A 181 21.25 10.93 8.29
CA ARG A 181 22.40 10.77 7.38
C ARG A 181 22.30 11.70 6.17
N VAL A 182 21.11 11.83 5.57
CA VAL A 182 20.88 12.78 4.45
C VAL A 182 21.15 14.21 4.92
N LEU A 183 20.61 14.62 6.05
CA LEU A 183 20.79 15.96 6.60
C LEU A 183 22.28 16.22 6.92
N ALA A 184 22.96 15.27 7.57
CA ALA A 184 24.37 15.38 7.91
C ALA A 184 25.25 15.52 6.65
N ARG A 185 24.98 14.72 5.60
CA ARG A 185 25.67 14.83 4.31
C ARG A 185 25.48 16.23 3.72
N GLY A 186 24.25 16.72 3.63
CA GLY A 186 23.97 18.02 3.02
C GLY A 186 24.60 19.19 3.77
N MET A 187 24.64 19.13 5.09
CA MET A 187 25.35 20.13 5.90
C MET A 187 26.88 20.04 5.75
N ALA A 188 27.44 18.82 5.68
CA ALA A 188 28.87 18.61 5.53
C ALA A 188 29.38 19.03 4.14
N THR A 189 28.60 18.84 3.08
CA THR A 189 28.95 19.29 1.72
C THR A 189 28.66 20.76 1.48
N GLY A 190 27.98 21.45 2.42
CA GLY A 190 27.54 22.84 2.27
C GLY A 190 26.34 23.02 1.33
N GLU A 191 25.71 21.95 0.88
CA GLU A 191 24.48 22.02 0.08
C GLU A 191 23.29 22.49 0.93
N PHE A 192 23.22 22.04 2.18
CA PHE A 192 22.20 22.43 3.13
C PHE A 192 22.75 23.43 4.13
N ARG A 193 21.92 24.41 4.50
CA ARG A 193 22.20 25.29 5.63
C ARG A 193 22.22 24.51 6.94
N ALA A 194 22.87 25.03 7.95
CA ALA A 194 22.80 24.47 9.29
C ALA A 194 21.33 24.46 9.78
N VAL A 195 20.85 23.27 10.16
CA VAL A 195 19.54 23.04 10.76
C VAL A 195 19.72 22.16 11.99
N ASP A 196 18.76 22.26 12.92
CA ASP A 196 18.68 21.31 14.02
C ASP A 196 18.09 19.98 13.47
N PRO A 197 18.87 18.88 13.47
CA PRO A 197 18.43 17.61 12.88
C PRO A 197 17.21 17.03 13.59
N VAL A 198 17.03 17.28 14.92
CA VAL A 198 15.94 16.76 15.72
C VAL A 198 14.60 17.28 15.21
N TYR A 199 14.54 18.56 14.84
CA TYR A 199 13.30 19.15 14.30
C TYR A 199 13.18 18.97 12.79
N ALA A 200 14.30 19.02 12.05
CA ALA A 200 14.28 18.88 10.60
C ALA A 200 13.77 17.52 10.14
N VAL A 201 14.09 16.44 10.86
CA VAL A 201 13.62 15.08 10.55
C VAL A 201 12.08 15.02 10.59
N HIS A 202 11.45 15.70 11.52
CA HIS A 202 9.97 15.71 11.60
C HIS A 202 9.35 16.49 10.45
N GLY A 203 9.96 17.59 10.01
CA GLY A 203 9.51 18.32 8.82
C GLY A 203 9.57 17.48 7.54
N ILE A 204 10.58 16.59 7.44
CA ILE A 204 10.73 15.66 6.32
C ILE A 204 9.69 14.53 6.39
N ILE A 205 9.39 14.00 7.58
CA ILE A 205 8.44 12.88 7.74
C ILE A 205 6.98 13.34 7.66
N ALA A 206 6.64 14.53 8.13
CA ALA A 206 5.25 14.99 8.27
C ALA A 206 4.43 14.91 6.97
N PRO A 207 4.93 15.29 5.78
CA PRO A 207 4.18 15.13 4.54
C PRO A 207 3.85 13.68 4.21
N LEU A 208 4.76 12.75 4.51
CA LEU A 208 4.54 11.31 4.30
C LEU A 208 3.45 10.78 5.24
N MET A 209 3.43 11.24 6.49
CA MET A 209 2.36 10.90 7.45
C MET A 209 1.01 11.46 6.98
N PHE A 210 0.98 12.69 6.44
CA PHE A 210 -0.23 13.26 5.87
C PHE A 210 -0.78 12.39 4.74
N LEU A 211 0.08 11.92 3.82
CA LEU A 211 -0.33 11.00 2.75
C LEU A 211 -0.94 9.70 3.30
N MET A 212 -0.35 9.14 4.36
CA MET A 212 -0.90 7.93 4.99
C MET A 212 -2.28 8.18 5.58
N LEU A 213 -2.45 9.29 6.30
CA LEU A 213 -3.74 9.66 6.88
C LEU A 213 -4.79 9.91 5.80
N THR A 214 -4.45 10.61 4.73
CA THR A 214 -5.35 10.87 3.60
C THR A 214 -5.79 9.56 2.95
N LYS A 215 -4.83 8.68 2.63
CA LYS A 215 -5.10 7.39 1.98
C LYS A 215 -5.98 6.45 2.81
N HIS A 216 -5.75 6.37 4.12
CA HIS A 216 -6.34 5.32 4.96
C HIS A 216 -7.43 5.80 5.92
N SER A 217 -7.61 7.11 6.11
CA SER A 217 -8.55 7.64 7.10
C SER A 217 -9.32 8.87 6.63
N MET A 218 -8.68 9.82 5.97
CA MET A 218 -9.26 11.11 5.66
C MET A 218 -9.87 11.21 4.25
N GLY A 219 -9.68 10.21 3.38
CA GLY A 219 -10.15 10.25 2.00
C GLY A 219 -11.64 10.55 1.88
N ALA A 220 -12.46 9.99 2.78
CA ALA A 220 -13.89 10.29 2.83
C ALA A 220 -14.23 11.71 3.31
N CYS A 221 -13.29 12.42 3.93
CA CYS A 221 -13.46 13.77 4.49
C CYS A 221 -12.89 14.85 3.57
N VAL A 222 -12.12 14.48 2.56
CA VAL A 222 -11.49 15.43 1.62
C VAL A 222 -12.41 15.60 0.42
N PRO A 223 -12.95 16.81 0.17
CA PRO A 223 -13.69 17.07 -1.06
C PRO A 223 -12.77 16.82 -2.26
N ASN A 224 -13.25 16.10 -3.25
CA ASN A 224 -12.50 15.77 -4.48
C ASN A 224 -11.24 14.92 -4.21
N ALA A 225 -11.31 13.93 -3.32
CA ALA A 225 -10.20 13.02 -3.03
C ALA A 225 -9.62 12.35 -4.29
N ASP A 226 -10.42 12.17 -5.33
CA ASP A 226 -10.02 11.62 -6.63
C ASP A 226 -9.12 12.58 -7.44
N ASP A 227 -9.15 13.89 -7.16
CA ASP A 227 -8.29 14.89 -7.81
C ASP A 227 -6.93 15.04 -7.11
N PHE A 228 -6.73 14.40 -5.95
CA PHE A 228 -5.49 14.48 -5.19
C PHE A 228 -4.48 13.44 -5.66
N ASP A 229 -3.50 13.89 -6.48
CA ASP A 229 -2.39 13.05 -6.91
C ASP A 229 -1.27 13.05 -5.85
N PRO A 230 -1.00 11.89 -5.21
CA PRO A 230 0.06 11.77 -4.21
C PRO A 230 1.46 12.09 -4.75
N GLN A 231 1.72 11.78 -6.03
CA GLN A 231 3.03 12.03 -6.63
C GLN A 231 3.25 13.54 -6.82
N VAL A 232 2.27 14.25 -7.32
CA VAL A 232 2.31 15.71 -7.43
C VAL A 232 2.48 16.35 -6.05
N PHE A 233 1.79 15.84 -5.03
CA PHE A 233 1.97 16.32 -3.66
C PHE A 233 3.40 16.09 -3.16
N ILE A 234 3.98 14.90 -3.36
CA ILE A 234 5.36 14.57 -2.98
C ILE A 234 6.34 15.55 -3.64
N ASP A 235 6.21 15.78 -4.93
CA ASP A 235 7.11 16.67 -5.66
C ASP A 235 7.04 18.10 -5.13
N HIS A 236 5.84 18.62 -4.89
CA HIS A 236 5.67 19.95 -4.27
C HIS A 236 6.26 20.04 -2.86
N GLN A 237 6.10 18.99 -2.04
CA GLN A 237 6.66 18.98 -0.68
C GLN A 237 8.19 18.96 -0.70
N ILE A 238 8.77 18.15 -1.59
CA ILE A 238 10.22 18.07 -1.73
C ILE A 238 10.78 19.42 -2.21
N ASP A 239 10.16 20.04 -3.19
CA ASP A 239 10.59 21.36 -3.68
C ASP A 239 10.53 22.40 -2.56
N GLY A 240 9.45 22.43 -1.78
CA GLY A 240 9.32 23.30 -0.62
C GLY A 240 10.38 23.06 0.45
N LEU A 241 10.67 21.79 0.77
CA LEU A 241 11.71 21.40 1.71
C LEU A 241 13.10 21.81 1.22
N LEU A 242 13.43 21.50 -0.03
CA LEU A 242 14.74 21.84 -0.61
C LEU A 242 14.91 23.35 -0.72
N TYR A 243 13.87 24.09 -1.06
CA TYR A 243 13.91 25.55 -1.06
C TYR A 243 14.22 26.12 0.32
N GLY A 244 13.76 25.47 1.41
CA GLY A 244 14.05 25.84 2.79
C GLY A 244 15.39 25.36 3.33
N LEU A 245 15.94 24.26 2.81
CA LEU A 245 17.17 23.62 3.27
C LEU A 245 18.41 24.11 2.52
N CYS A 246 18.32 24.30 1.20
CA CYS A 246 19.48 24.65 0.40
C CYS A 246 20.04 26.03 0.74
N VAL A 247 21.36 26.15 0.69
CA VAL A 247 22.07 27.43 0.83
C VAL A 247 21.72 28.31 -0.38
N ARG A 248 21.27 29.53 -0.12
CA ARG A 248 21.02 30.52 -1.18
C ARG A 248 22.27 31.36 -1.42
N PRO A 249 22.63 31.65 -2.67
CA PRO A 249 23.63 32.67 -2.94
C PRO A 249 23.17 33.99 -2.29
N ALA A 250 24.09 34.69 -1.64
CA ALA A 250 23.79 36.02 -1.10
C ALA A 250 23.22 36.90 -2.23
N PRO A 251 22.18 37.72 -1.98
CA PRO A 251 21.68 38.64 -2.98
C PRO A 251 22.86 39.50 -3.45
N ALA A 252 23.04 39.63 -4.78
CA ALA A 252 24.08 40.47 -5.35
C ALA A 252 23.97 41.85 -4.70
N ALA A 253 25.07 42.38 -4.22
CA ALA A 253 25.12 43.71 -3.65
C ALA A 253 24.57 44.70 -4.73
N PRO A 254 23.73 45.67 -4.36
CA PRO A 254 23.22 46.62 -5.33
C PRO A 254 24.42 47.30 -5.99
N THR A 255 24.52 47.17 -7.32
CA THR A 255 25.50 47.85 -8.10
C THR A 255 25.34 49.32 -7.78
N SER A 256 26.33 49.91 -7.08
CA SER A 256 26.34 51.35 -6.83
C SER A 256 26.35 52.06 -8.17
N LEU A 257 25.20 52.63 -8.53
CA LEU A 257 25.15 53.59 -9.65
C LEU A 257 26.06 54.76 -9.28
N SER A 258 27.29 54.74 -9.84
CA SER A 258 28.14 55.91 -9.80
C SER A 258 27.45 57.05 -10.57
N ARG A 259 27.13 58.09 -9.82
CA ARG A 259 26.68 59.36 -10.39
C ARG A 259 27.84 60.08 -11.14
#